data_52bd81e3982fe82e232f8d89743f36e4
#
_entry.id   52bd81e3982fe82e232f8d89743f36e4
#
_cell.length_a   1.000
_cell.length_b   1.000
_cell.length_c   1.000
_cell.angle_alpha   90.00
_cell.angle_beta   90.00
_cell.angle_gamma   90.00
#
_symmetry.space_group_name_H-M   'P 1'
#
loop_
_entity.id
_entity.type
_entity.pdbx_description
1 polymer ?
#
loop_
_entity_poly.entity_id
_entity_poly.type
_entity_poly.pdbx_seq_one_letter_code
_entity_poly.pdbx_strand_id
1 'polypeptide(L)'
;MGIFDGVLLCSDWDGSLSRGSAVPGEEVCPENRAAIDYFQKNGGLFTVCSGRYPSYILSFREQVFPNTALIALNGSLIVDPIGGETLREQVLDPSLYPYLTRILDAFPHPAKFLQYPVGASGAATYSREEFRERIDELGKIPCYKVLLVTDDAEHGVLLRDLARKVLADTDFEAARSWPIGLEFINRESNKGGAVRFLKEKTGAKLLVTVGDYENDIPMLRAADIGYAVANATDDVKAASDRVTKRKNAEGAVAEVIRDVEAALSR
;
A
#
# COMPACT_ATOMS: atom_id res chain seq x y z
N MET A 1 -27.33 -12.47 10.65
CA MET A 1 -26.53 -12.25 9.46
C MET A 1 -26.47 -10.76 9.24
N GLY A 2 -25.29 -10.17 9.24
CA GLY A 2 -25.13 -8.74 9.01
C GLY A 2 -25.27 -8.40 7.53
N ILE A 3 -25.58 -7.14 7.22
CA ILE A 3 -25.76 -6.70 5.82
C ILE A 3 -24.48 -6.84 4.99
N PHE A 4 -23.29 -6.76 5.64
CA PHE A 4 -21.99 -6.87 4.99
C PHE A 4 -21.32 -8.25 5.14
N ASP A 5 -22.07 -9.30 5.55
CA ASP A 5 -21.51 -10.64 5.65
C ASP A 5 -20.93 -11.11 4.31
N GLY A 6 -19.66 -11.51 4.31
CA GLY A 6 -18.92 -11.92 3.13
C GLY A 6 -18.30 -10.76 2.31
N VAL A 7 -18.34 -9.53 2.80
CA VAL A 7 -17.66 -8.37 2.20
C VAL A 7 -16.31 -8.14 2.88
N LEU A 8 -15.25 -8.07 2.07
CA LEU A 8 -13.90 -7.63 2.49
C LEU A 8 -13.62 -6.25 1.89
N LEU A 9 -13.40 -5.25 2.74
CA LEU A 9 -12.99 -3.90 2.36
C LEU A 9 -11.54 -3.68 2.74
N CYS A 10 -10.68 -3.45 1.75
CA CYS A 10 -9.27 -3.12 1.93
C CYS A 10 -9.03 -1.67 1.49
N SER A 11 -8.56 -0.81 2.39
CA SER A 11 -8.21 0.57 2.07
C SER A 11 -6.70 0.79 2.14
N ASP A 12 -6.12 1.51 1.19
CA ASP A 12 -4.84 2.13 1.43
C ASP A 12 -4.93 3.12 2.61
N TRP A 13 -3.75 3.45 3.19
CA TRP A 13 -3.67 4.34 4.34
C TRP A 13 -3.40 5.79 3.93
N ASP A 14 -2.23 6.06 3.34
CA ASP A 14 -1.73 7.40 3.07
C ASP A 14 -2.46 8.02 1.86
N GLY A 15 -3.26 9.05 2.05
CA GLY A 15 -4.00 9.71 0.96
C GLY A 15 -5.35 9.05 0.62
N SER A 16 -5.64 7.86 1.14
CA SER A 16 -6.90 7.14 0.94
C SER A 16 -7.78 7.13 2.20
N LEU A 17 -7.31 6.53 3.30
CA LEU A 17 -8.00 6.51 4.59
C LEU A 17 -7.54 7.65 5.51
N SER A 18 -6.23 7.82 5.62
CA SER A 18 -5.60 8.87 6.40
C SER A 18 -5.56 10.18 5.63
N ARG A 19 -5.83 11.27 6.31
CA ARG A 19 -5.71 12.64 5.76
C ARG A 19 -4.31 13.24 5.91
N GLY A 20 -3.34 12.49 6.48
CA GLY A 20 -2.01 13.00 6.75
C GLY A 20 -2.04 14.19 7.71
N SER A 21 -2.89 14.13 8.73
CA SER A 21 -3.13 15.25 9.64
C SER A 21 -1.86 15.65 10.40
N ALA A 22 -1.62 16.95 10.49
CA ALA A 22 -0.65 17.51 11.42
C ALA A 22 -1.16 17.51 12.88
N VAL A 23 -2.45 17.18 13.10
CA VAL A 23 -3.06 17.11 14.43
C VAL A 23 -3.07 15.66 14.90
N PRO A 24 -2.32 15.31 15.96
CA PRO A 24 -2.32 13.97 16.53
C PRO A 24 -3.74 13.53 16.93
N GLY A 25 -4.08 12.28 16.62
CA GLY A 25 -5.40 11.71 16.94
C GLY A 25 -6.49 12.01 15.92
N GLU A 26 -6.18 12.74 14.85
CA GLU A 26 -7.13 13.09 13.79
C GLU A 26 -6.70 12.60 12.38
N GLU A 27 -5.91 11.54 12.31
CA GLU A 27 -5.43 10.99 11.03
C GLU A 27 -6.56 10.42 10.19
N VAL A 28 -7.55 9.81 10.83
CA VAL A 28 -8.77 9.31 10.16
C VAL A 28 -9.95 10.21 10.53
N CYS A 29 -10.65 10.74 9.54
CA CYS A 29 -11.77 11.62 9.79
C CYS A 29 -12.94 10.91 10.51
N PRO A 30 -13.74 11.63 11.31
CA PRO A 30 -14.82 11.03 12.10
C PRO A 30 -15.82 10.23 11.25
N GLU A 31 -16.13 10.68 10.04
CA GLU A 31 -17.04 10.01 9.12
C GLU A 31 -16.54 8.63 8.70
N ASN A 32 -15.25 8.51 8.37
CA ASN A 32 -14.63 7.24 8.02
C ASN A 32 -14.62 6.29 9.22
N ARG A 33 -14.26 6.79 10.44
CA ARG A 33 -14.27 5.98 11.67
C ARG A 33 -15.64 5.41 11.95
N ALA A 34 -16.67 6.26 11.94
CA ALA A 34 -18.04 5.83 12.21
C ALA A 34 -18.56 4.83 11.18
N ALA A 35 -18.24 5.03 9.90
CA ALA A 35 -18.66 4.13 8.85
C ALA A 35 -17.95 2.77 8.91
N ILE A 36 -16.64 2.74 9.23
CA ILE A 36 -15.89 1.50 9.40
C ILE A 36 -16.40 0.72 10.62
N ASP A 37 -16.64 1.39 11.75
CA ASP A 37 -17.22 0.75 12.94
C ASP A 37 -18.61 0.15 12.63
N TYR A 38 -19.45 0.89 11.91
CA TYR A 38 -20.75 0.40 11.44
C TYR A 38 -20.59 -0.82 10.51
N PHE A 39 -19.68 -0.76 9.54
CA PHE A 39 -19.40 -1.84 8.60
C PHE A 39 -18.99 -3.13 9.32
N GLN A 40 -18.04 -3.02 10.25
CA GLN A 40 -17.56 -4.16 11.04
C GLN A 40 -18.63 -4.74 11.94
N LYS A 41 -19.42 -3.91 12.64
CA LYS A 41 -20.55 -4.35 13.50
C LYS A 41 -21.65 -5.07 12.72
N ASN A 42 -21.75 -4.83 11.43
CA ASN A 42 -22.72 -5.46 10.55
C ASN A 42 -22.12 -6.57 9.65
N GLY A 43 -21.01 -7.21 10.10
CA GLY A 43 -20.44 -8.41 9.52
C GLY A 43 -19.38 -8.19 8.46
N GLY A 44 -19.03 -6.94 8.14
CA GLY A 44 -17.98 -6.61 7.19
C GLY A 44 -16.57 -6.87 7.73
N LEU A 45 -15.68 -7.35 6.87
CA LEU A 45 -14.26 -7.48 7.15
C LEU A 45 -13.52 -6.26 6.60
N PHE A 46 -12.91 -5.49 7.50
CA PHE A 46 -12.13 -4.31 7.15
C PHE A 46 -10.65 -4.49 7.45
N THR A 47 -9.80 -4.08 6.51
CA THR A 47 -8.35 -3.99 6.72
C THR A 47 -7.72 -2.81 5.99
N VAL A 48 -6.48 -2.51 6.38
CA VAL A 48 -5.58 -1.56 5.71
C VAL A 48 -4.59 -2.32 4.85
N CYS A 49 -4.27 -1.77 3.66
CA CYS A 49 -3.27 -2.27 2.73
C CYS A 49 -2.25 -1.16 2.44
N SER A 50 -1.14 -1.13 3.17
CA SER A 50 -0.21 0.01 3.18
C SER A 50 1.23 -0.35 2.87
N GLY A 51 2.01 0.62 2.38
CA GLY A 51 3.47 0.54 2.28
C GLY A 51 4.21 0.67 3.63
N ARG A 52 3.50 0.98 4.71
CA ARG A 52 4.04 1.16 6.06
C ARG A 52 4.28 -0.17 6.77
N TYR A 53 5.15 -0.17 7.80
CA TYR A 53 5.28 -1.28 8.75
C TYR A 53 3.98 -1.48 9.55
N PRO A 54 3.69 -2.71 10.03
CA PRO A 54 2.51 -2.97 10.86
C PRO A 54 2.45 -2.08 12.10
N SER A 55 3.58 -1.88 12.78
CA SER A 55 3.68 -1.04 13.98
C SER A 55 3.21 0.39 13.76
N TYR A 56 3.47 0.97 12.57
CA TYR A 56 2.99 2.29 12.21
C TYR A 56 1.46 2.33 12.12
N ILE A 57 0.85 1.42 11.38
CA ILE A 57 -0.61 1.38 11.24
C ILE A 57 -1.29 1.09 12.58
N LEU A 58 -0.76 0.14 13.35
CA LEU A 58 -1.31 -0.24 14.66
C LEU A 58 -1.13 0.86 15.73
N SER A 59 -0.29 1.86 15.51
CA SER A 59 -0.21 3.04 16.40
C SER A 59 -1.50 3.88 16.35
N PHE A 60 -2.31 3.73 15.31
CA PHE A 60 -3.61 4.41 15.14
C PHE A 60 -4.82 3.55 15.51
N ARG A 61 -4.61 2.42 16.21
CA ARG A 61 -5.66 1.44 16.54
C ARG A 61 -6.86 2.02 17.31
N GLU A 62 -6.66 3.10 18.04
CA GLU A 62 -7.75 3.81 18.76
C GLU A 62 -8.69 4.57 17.81
N GLN A 63 -8.26 4.82 16.58
CA GLN A 63 -9.06 5.47 15.56
C GLN A 63 -9.73 4.46 14.62
N VAL A 64 -8.96 3.48 14.15
CA VAL A 64 -9.43 2.41 13.27
C VAL A 64 -8.61 1.16 13.55
N PHE A 65 -9.30 0.05 13.77
CA PHE A 65 -8.66 -1.24 13.99
C PHE A 65 -9.14 -2.27 12.96
N PRO A 66 -8.23 -2.91 12.21
CA PRO A 66 -8.60 -3.99 11.31
C PRO A 66 -9.19 -5.18 12.07
N ASN A 67 -10.34 -5.72 11.64
CA ASN A 67 -10.94 -6.93 12.20
C ASN A 67 -10.59 -8.20 11.40
N THR A 68 -9.63 -8.08 10.50
CA THR A 68 -8.98 -9.18 9.76
C THR A 68 -7.50 -8.84 9.57
N ALA A 69 -6.74 -9.70 8.89
CA ALA A 69 -5.29 -9.53 8.76
C ALA A 69 -4.91 -8.20 8.07
N LEU A 70 -3.90 -7.52 8.64
CA LEU A 70 -3.33 -6.29 8.12
C LEU A 70 -2.35 -6.60 6.99
N ILE A 71 -2.48 -5.90 5.86
CA ILE A 71 -1.55 -5.95 4.75
C ILE A 71 -0.57 -4.77 4.87
N ALA A 72 0.71 -5.08 5.07
CA ALA A 72 1.79 -4.12 5.28
C ALA A 72 2.87 -4.25 4.20
N LEU A 73 3.73 -3.22 4.10
CA LEU A 73 4.89 -3.20 3.21
C LEU A 73 4.53 -3.54 1.75
N ASN A 74 3.40 -2.97 1.26
CA ASN A 74 2.80 -3.20 -0.06
C ASN A 74 2.39 -4.66 -0.34
N GLY A 75 2.21 -5.49 0.68
CA GLY A 75 1.85 -6.89 0.52
C GLY A 75 2.99 -7.88 0.77
N SER A 76 4.22 -7.38 1.01
CA SER A 76 5.34 -8.24 1.41
C SER A 76 5.13 -8.88 2.78
N LEU A 77 4.28 -8.29 3.62
CA LEU A 77 3.98 -8.80 4.96
C LEU A 77 2.48 -8.72 5.25
N ILE A 78 1.87 -9.85 5.62
CA ILE A 78 0.48 -9.94 6.06
C ILE A 78 0.46 -10.53 7.45
N VAL A 79 -0.09 -9.80 8.42
CA VAL A 79 -0.06 -10.18 9.84
C VAL A 79 -1.44 -10.12 10.48
N ASP A 80 -1.68 -10.99 11.45
CA ASP A 80 -2.81 -10.85 12.36
C ASP A 80 -2.59 -9.63 13.27
N PRO A 81 -3.49 -8.64 13.26
CA PRO A 81 -3.32 -7.41 14.03
C PRO A 81 -3.50 -7.60 15.55
N ILE A 82 -4.04 -8.74 15.98
CA ILE A 82 -4.31 -9.06 17.40
C ILE A 82 -3.17 -9.92 17.96
N GLY A 83 -2.95 -11.08 17.37
CA GLY A 83 -1.96 -12.07 17.85
C GLY A 83 -0.55 -11.83 17.33
N GLY A 84 -0.38 -10.98 16.31
CA GLY A 84 0.92 -10.72 15.69
C GLY A 84 1.44 -11.87 14.81
N GLU A 85 0.60 -12.90 14.55
CA GLU A 85 1.00 -14.03 13.70
C GLU A 85 1.23 -13.54 12.27
N THR A 86 2.33 -13.97 11.67
CA THR A 86 2.62 -13.74 10.25
C THR A 86 1.88 -14.77 9.40
N LEU A 87 0.92 -14.31 8.59
CA LEU A 87 0.15 -15.17 7.69
C LEU A 87 0.83 -15.34 6.33
N ARG A 88 1.56 -14.34 5.89
CA ARG A 88 2.36 -14.35 4.65
C ARG A 88 3.54 -13.40 4.81
N GLU A 89 4.70 -13.86 4.39
CA GLU A 89 5.92 -13.06 4.34
C GLU A 89 6.64 -13.31 3.01
N GLN A 90 7.06 -12.24 2.37
CA GLN A 90 7.83 -12.28 1.13
C GLN A 90 9.01 -11.32 1.23
N VAL A 91 10.17 -11.89 1.51
CA VAL A 91 11.44 -11.14 1.53
C VAL A 91 11.84 -10.80 0.10
N LEU A 92 12.36 -9.60 -0.10
CA LEU A 92 12.86 -9.13 -1.39
C LEU A 92 14.03 -10.01 -1.86
N ASP A 93 13.94 -10.49 -3.10
CA ASP A 93 15.02 -11.26 -3.69
C ASP A 93 16.26 -10.37 -3.89
N PRO A 94 17.43 -10.74 -3.36
CA PRO A 94 18.64 -9.93 -3.48
C PRO A 94 19.16 -9.81 -4.92
N SER A 95 18.68 -10.61 -5.85
CA SER A 95 19.00 -10.45 -7.29
C SER A 95 18.48 -9.13 -7.89
N LEU A 96 17.69 -8.34 -7.14
CA LEU A 96 17.35 -6.96 -7.49
C LEU A 96 18.58 -6.02 -7.49
N TYR A 97 19.54 -6.23 -6.59
CA TYR A 97 20.62 -5.25 -6.36
C TYR A 97 21.48 -4.92 -7.60
N PRO A 98 21.85 -5.88 -8.46
CA PRO A 98 22.49 -5.56 -9.74
C PRO A 98 21.66 -4.66 -10.66
N TYR A 99 20.33 -4.77 -10.63
CA TYR A 99 19.45 -3.88 -11.39
C TYR A 99 19.39 -2.48 -10.77
N LEU A 100 19.40 -2.37 -9.43
CA LEU A 100 19.51 -1.06 -8.76
C LEU A 100 20.82 -0.35 -9.14
N THR A 101 21.94 -1.06 -9.24
CA THR A 101 23.20 -0.50 -9.73
C THR A 101 23.04 0.07 -11.13
N ARG A 102 22.45 -0.70 -12.05
CA ARG A 102 22.23 -0.25 -13.45
C ARG A 102 21.30 0.98 -13.50
N ILE A 103 20.25 1.01 -12.67
CA ILE A 103 19.34 2.16 -12.57
C ILE A 103 20.11 3.38 -12.09
N LEU A 104 20.93 3.24 -11.03
CA LEU A 104 21.72 4.33 -10.49
C LEU A 104 22.76 4.86 -11.48
N ASP A 105 23.42 3.99 -12.24
CA ASP A 105 24.41 4.39 -13.23
C ASP A 105 23.80 5.22 -14.36
N ALA A 106 22.55 4.90 -14.72
CA ALA A 106 21.81 5.61 -15.76
C ALA A 106 21.00 6.82 -15.26
N PHE A 107 20.81 6.97 -13.93
CA PHE A 107 20.04 8.07 -13.31
C PHE A 107 21.01 9.09 -12.69
N PRO A 108 21.26 10.24 -13.34
CA PRO A 108 22.31 11.19 -12.91
C PRO A 108 21.91 12.11 -11.76
N HIS A 109 20.64 12.06 -11.33
CA HIS A 109 20.11 12.97 -10.32
C HIS A 109 20.30 12.42 -8.89
N PRO A 110 20.29 13.31 -7.86
CA PRO A 110 20.35 12.88 -6.47
C PRO A 110 19.18 11.97 -6.08
N ALA A 111 19.48 10.98 -5.27
CA ALA A 111 18.46 10.13 -4.66
C ALA A 111 18.96 9.61 -3.30
N LYS A 112 18.01 9.41 -2.35
CA LYS A 112 18.26 8.71 -1.09
C LYS A 112 17.72 7.30 -1.20
N PHE A 113 18.39 6.38 -0.54
CA PHE A 113 18.00 4.97 -0.45
C PHE A 113 17.44 4.68 0.92
N LEU A 114 16.31 4.00 0.95
CA LEU A 114 15.73 3.45 2.17
C LEU A 114 15.56 1.94 1.95
N GLN A 115 16.19 1.17 2.84
CA GLN A 115 16.02 -0.27 2.93
C GLN A 115 15.10 -0.59 4.10
N TYR A 116 14.18 -1.52 3.91
CA TYR A 116 13.19 -1.93 4.91
C TYR A 116 13.54 -3.34 5.44
N PRO A 117 14.46 -3.46 6.44
CA PRO A 117 14.95 -4.75 6.90
C PRO A 117 13.86 -5.60 7.56
N VAL A 118 14.01 -6.91 7.42
CA VAL A 118 13.19 -7.90 8.15
C VAL A 118 13.43 -7.76 9.65
N GLY A 119 12.36 -7.81 10.45
CA GLY A 119 12.42 -7.66 11.91
C GLY A 119 12.64 -6.25 12.42
N ALA A 120 12.81 -5.24 11.54
CA ALA A 120 12.88 -3.84 11.95
C ALA A 120 11.47 -3.21 12.05
N SER A 121 11.40 -2.06 12.73
CA SER A 121 10.19 -1.23 12.82
C SER A 121 10.29 0.06 11.99
N GLY A 122 11.42 0.28 11.29
CA GLY A 122 11.70 1.44 10.47
C GLY A 122 12.75 1.15 9.39
N ALA A 123 12.82 2.04 8.40
CA ALA A 123 13.78 1.94 7.30
C ALA A 123 15.17 2.42 7.72
N ALA A 124 16.19 1.75 7.22
CA ALA A 124 17.57 2.26 7.22
C ALA A 124 17.75 3.18 5.99
N THR A 125 18.37 4.35 6.19
CA THR A 125 18.54 5.36 5.15
C THR A 125 20.02 5.50 4.80
N TYR A 126 20.31 5.62 3.50
CA TYR A 126 21.65 5.75 2.94
C TYR A 126 21.66 6.88 1.89
N SER A 127 22.78 7.57 1.76
CA SER A 127 23.04 8.39 0.58
C SER A 127 23.26 7.48 -0.65
N ARG A 128 23.22 8.08 -1.85
CA ARG A 128 23.54 7.34 -3.08
C ARG A 128 24.94 6.75 -3.06
N GLU A 129 25.91 7.52 -2.57
CA GLU A 129 27.30 7.14 -2.47
C GLU A 129 27.49 5.98 -1.49
N GLU A 130 26.96 6.10 -0.28
CA GLU A 130 26.98 5.03 0.73
C GLU A 130 26.33 3.74 0.23
N PHE A 131 25.19 3.86 -0.48
CA PHE A 131 24.53 2.69 -1.04
C PHE A 131 25.39 2.00 -2.10
N ARG A 132 26.00 2.77 -3.01
CA ARG A 132 26.89 2.21 -4.06
C ARG A 132 28.13 1.53 -3.48
N GLU A 133 28.77 2.13 -2.49
CA GLU A 133 29.94 1.57 -1.82
C GLU A 133 29.65 0.27 -1.07
N ARG A 134 28.42 0.13 -0.54
CA ARG A 134 28.02 -0.97 0.31
C ARG A 134 27.00 -1.92 -0.33
N ILE A 135 26.79 -1.83 -1.64
CA ILE A 135 25.70 -2.56 -2.31
C ILE A 135 25.78 -4.08 -2.10
N ASP A 136 26.96 -4.66 -2.10
CA ASP A 136 27.17 -6.09 -1.88
C ASP A 136 26.93 -6.51 -0.42
N GLU A 137 27.15 -5.60 0.53
CA GLU A 137 26.84 -5.81 1.94
C GLU A 137 25.32 -5.68 2.17
N LEU A 138 24.72 -4.62 1.66
CA LEU A 138 23.31 -4.31 1.81
C LEU A 138 22.41 -5.36 1.14
N GLY A 139 22.85 -5.93 0.01
CA GLY A 139 22.16 -7.01 -0.67
C GLY A 139 22.10 -8.32 0.13
N LYS A 140 22.93 -8.48 1.17
CA LYS A 140 22.90 -9.65 2.08
C LYS A 140 21.97 -9.46 3.27
N ILE A 141 21.49 -8.23 3.50
CA ILE A 141 20.55 -7.93 4.60
C ILE A 141 19.13 -8.26 4.11
N PRO A 142 18.44 -9.25 4.70
CA PRO A 142 17.07 -9.55 4.33
C PRO A 142 16.17 -8.31 4.54
N CYS A 143 15.45 -7.90 3.51
CA CYS A 143 14.54 -6.76 3.56
C CYS A 143 13.27 -7.04 2.76
N TYR A 144 12.22 -6.27 3.03
CA TYR A 144 10.93 -6.41 2.33
C TYR A 144 10.87 -5.61 1.04
N LYS A 145 11.51 -4.45 1.04
CA LYS A 145 11.56 -3.54 -0.10
C LYS A 145 12.74 -2.58 0.00
N VAL A 146 13.08 -2.00 -1.13
CA VAL A 146 13.97 -0.83 -1.24
C VAL A 146 13.16 0.33 -1.80
N LEU A 147 13.44 1.54 -1.34
CA LEU A 147 12.80 2.76 -1.77
C LEU A 147 13.86 3.78 -2.17
N LEU A 148 13.70 4.39 -3.34
CA LEU A 148 14.46 5.54 -3.76
C LEU A 148 13.61 6.79 -3.64
N VAL A 149 14.18 7.83 -3.04
CA VAL A 149 13.53 9.13 -2.87
C VAL A 149 14.33 10.17 -3.63
N THR A 150 13.71 10.81 -4.62
CA THR A 150 14.29 11.89 -5.43
C THR A 150 14.02 13.26 -4.80
N ASP A 151 14.66 14.30 -5.30
CA ASP A 151 14.50 15.67 -4.76
C ASP A 151 13.16 16.31 -5.17
N ASP A 152 12.62 15.93 -6.33
CA ASP A 152 11.36 16.47 -6.87
C ASP A 152 10.55 15.43 -7.66
N ALA A 153 9.34 15.80 -8.03
CA ALA A 153 8.38 14.93 -8.70
C ALA A 153 8.77 14.61 -10.16
N GLU A 154 9.46 15.51 -10.86
CA GLU A 154 9.93 15.30 -12.22
C GLU A 154 10.99 14.20 -12.24
N HIS A 155 11.98 14.29 -11.36
CA HIS A 155 12.97 13.24 -11.16
C HIS A 155 12.33 11.91 -10.73
N GLY A 156 11.26 11.95 -9.92
CA GLY A 156 10.48 10.76 -9.56
C GLY A 156 9.85 10.06 -10.77
N VAL A 157 9.34 10.82 -11.74
CA VAL A 157 8.82 10.28 -13.01
C VAL A 157 9.94 9.68 -13.87
N LEU A 158 11.06 10.42 -14.04
CA LEU A 158 12.20 9.94 -14.81
C LEU A 158 12.79 8.65 -14.24
N LEU A 159 12.92 8.58 -12.90
CA LEU A 159 13.42 7.39 -12.22
C LEU A 159 12.46 6.19 -12.40
N ARG A 160 11.16 6.40 -12.28
CA ARG A 160 10.14 5.37 -12.52
C ARG A 160 10.24 4.80 -13.95
N ASP A 161 10.29 5.67 -14.94
CA ASP A 161 10.30 5.25 -16.34
C ASP A 161 11.60 4.49 -16.69
N LEU A 162 12.73 4.91 -16.13
CA LEU A 162 13.98 4.20 -16.23
C LEU A 162 13.93 2.84 -15.54
N ALA A 163 13.44 2.80 -14.29
CA ALA A 163 13.33 1.57 -13.52
C ALA A 163 12.43 0.54 -14.23
N ARG A 164 11.30 0.96 -14.77
CA ARG A 164 10.39 0.09 -15.54
C ARG A 164 11.05 -0.51 -16.78
N LYS A 165 11.87 0.25 -17.48
CA LYS A 165 12.64 -0.27 -18.63
C LYS A 165 13.69 -1.30 -18.20
N VAL A 166 14.40 -1.04 -17.10
CA VAL A 166 15.44 -1.95 -16.60
C VAL A 166 14.84 -3.24 -16.03
N LEU A 167 13.64 -3.17 -15.45
CA LEU A 167 12.97 -4.29 -14.79
C LEU A 167 11.90 -4.99 -15.65
N ALA A 168 11.75 -4.63 -16.93
CA ALA A 168 10.63 -5.10 -17.76
C ALA A 168 10.47 -6.64 -17.79
N ASP A 169 11.60 -7.35 -17.93
CA ASP A 169 11.63 -8.82 -18.04
C ASP A 169 12.14 -9.49 -16.76
N THR A 170 11.82 -8.92 -15.61
CA THR A 170 12.22 -9.43 -14.29
C THR A 170 11.02 -9.71 -13.39
N ASP A 171 11.26 -10.40 -12.29
CA ASP A 171 10.26 -10.66 -11.24
C ASP A 171 10.11 -9.49 -10.24
N PHE A 172 10.62 -8.32 -10.60
CA PHE A 172 10.54 -7.12 -9.78
C PHE A 172 9.56 -6.10 -10.35
N GLU A 173 9.01 -5.29 -9.44
CA GLU A 173 8.13 -4.17 -9.75
C GLU A 173 8.68 -2.88 -9.13
N ALA A 174 8.57 -1.78 -9.90
CA ALA A 174 8.84 -0.44 -9.42
C ALA A 174 7.58 0.43 -9.56
N ALA A 175 7.05 0.90 -8.44
CA ALA A 175 5.85 1.73 -8.38
C ALA A 175 6.06 2.92 -7.44
N ARG A 176 5.50 4.09 -7.80
CA ARG A 176 5.51 5.24 -6.89
C ARG A 176 4.41 5.10 -5.85
N SER A 177 4.71 5.48 -4.61
CA SER A 177 3.75 5.58 -3.51
C SER A 177 3.48 7.04 -3.10
N TRP A 178 4.30 7.98 -3.61
CA TRP A 178 4.09 9.44 -3.60
C TRP A 178 4.98 10.09 -4.67
N PRO A 179 4.87 11.42 -4.96
CA PRO A 179 5.51 12.05 -6.12
C PRO A 179 7.01 11.82 -6.28
N ILE A 180 7.75 11.71 -5.18
CA ILE A 180 9.22 11.58 -5.18
C ILE A 180 9.73 10.21 -4.71
N GLY A 181 8.85 9.28 -4.34
CA GLY A 181 9.21 7.98 -3.79
C GLY A 181 8.91 6.84 -4.75
N LEU A 182 9.93 6.09 -5.15
CA LEU A 182 9.84 4.89 -5.99
C LEU A 182 10.20 3.66 -5.18
N GLU A 183 9.26 2.74 -5.02
CA GLU A 183 9.40 1.50 -4.28
C GLU A 183 9.75 0.34 -5.21
N PHE A 184 10.66 -0.53 -4.78
CA PHE A 184 11.07 -1.76 -5.46
C PHE A 184 10.70 -2.94 -4.58
N ILE A 185 9.92 -3.86 -5.15
CA ILE A 185 9.39 -5.07 -4.49
C ILE A 185 9.46 -6.26 -5.46
N ASN A 186 9.32 -7.48 -4.93
CA ASN A 186 9.01 -8.62 -5.80
C ASN A 186 7.63 -8.39 -6.44
N ARG A 187 7.47 -8.73 -7.71
CA ARG A 187 6.22 -8.51 -8.47
C ARG A 187 5.00 -9.18 -7.82
N GLU A 188 5.20 -10.35 -7.21
CA GLU A 188 4.13 -11.06 -6.49
C GLU A 188 3.78 -10.46 -5.13
N SER A 189 4.63 -9.58 -4.60
CA SER A 189 4.45 -8.93 -3.29
C SER A 189 3.66 -7.63 -3.37
N ASN A 190 3.03 -7.30 -4.52
CA ASN A 190 2.28 -6.07 -4.64
C ASN A 190 0.92 -6.14 -3.90
N LYS A 191 0.30 -4.98 -3.70
CA LYS A 191 -0.99 -4.84 -3.01
C LYS A 191 -2.10 -5.71 -3.65
N GLY A 192 -2.06 -5.90 -4.97
CA GLY A 192 -3.05 -6.73 -5.68
C GLY A 192 -2.94 -8.23 -5.35
N GLY A 193 -1.72 -8.77 -5.29
CA GLY A 193 -1.47 -10.15 -4.85
C GLY A 193 -1.89 -10.36 -3.40
N ALA A 194 -1.65 -9.36 -2.55
CA ALA A 194 -1.98 -9.42 -1.13
C ALA A 194 -3.50 -9.42 -0.86
N VAL A 195 -4.27 -8.56 -1.53
CA VAL A 195 -5.74 -8.52 -1.34
C VAL A 195 -6.41 -9.77 -1.89
N ARG A 196 -5.92 -10.37 -2.99
CA ARG A 196 -6.41 -11.67 -3.48
C ARG A 196 -6.16 -12.78 -2.47
N PHE A 197 -4.93 -12.87 -1.92
CA PHE A 197 -4.61 -13.82 -0.86
C PHE A 197 -5.57 -13.67 0.33
N LEU A 198 -5.82 -12.45 0.77
CA LEU A 198 -6.69 -12.22 1.92
C LEU A 198 -8.16 -12.54 1.61
N LYS A 199 -8.66 -12.24 0.39
CA LYS A 199 -9.99 -12.66 -0.07
C LYS A 199 -10.16 -14.17 0.02
N GLU A 200 -9.20 -14.93 -0.51
CA GLU A 200 -9.20 -16.39 -0.44
C GLU A 200 -9.14 -16.92 1.01
N LYS A 201 -8.24 -16.37 1.81
CA LYS A 201 -8.03 -16.76 3.21
C LYS A 201 -9.27 -16.55 4.07
N THR A 202 -10.02 -15.46 3.83
CA THR A 202 -11.24 -15.10 4.58
C THR A 202 -12.50 -15.74 4.01
N GLY A 203 -12.45 -16.26 2.78
CA GLY A 203 -13.65 -16.75 2.07
C GLY A 203 -14.62 -15.63 1.67
N ALA A 204 -14.15 -14.37 1.61
CA ALA A 204 -14.99 -13.24 1.24
C ALA A 204 -15.53 -13.38 -0.19
N LYS A 205 -16.82 -13.10 -0.36
CA LYS A 205 -17.52 -13.19 -1.64
C LYS A 205 -17.34 -11.92 -2.47
N LEU A 206 -17.22 -10.78 -1.81
CA LEU A 206 -17.04 -9.46 -2.42
C LEU A 206 -15.80 -8.80 -1.85
N LEU A 207 -14.84 -8.49 -2.73
CA LEU A 207 -13.66 -7.70 -2.41
C LEU A 207 -13.84 -6.27 -2.93
N VAL A 208 -13.82 -5.33 -2.02
CA VAL A 208 -13.84 -3.88 -2.32
C VAL A 208 -12.50 -3.29 -1.92
N THR A 209 -11.91 -2.45 -2.77
CA THR A 209 -10.64 -1.78 -2.46
C THR A 209 -10.73 -0.29 -2.68
N VAL A 210 -9.92 0.47 -1.92
CA VAL A 210 -9.85 1.94 -1.99
C VAL A 210 -8.40 2.37 -2.05
N GLY A 211 -8.04 3.23 -3.04
CA GLY A 211 -6.68 3.69 -3.25
C GLY A 211 -6.61 5.08 -3.88
N ASP A 212 -5.40 5.67 -3.90
CA ASP A 212 -5.17 7.02 -4.46
C ASP A 212 -3.90 7.17 -5.30
N TYR A 213 -2.93 6.26 -5.14
CA TYR A 213 -1.65 6.41 -5.82
C TYR A 213 -1.27 5.17 -6.66
N GLU A 214 -0.17 5.28 -7.42
CA GLU A 214 0.25 4.31 -8.45
C GLU A 214 0.43 2.88 -7.91
N ASN A 215 0.95 2.70 -6.68
CA ASN A 215 1.10 1.41 -6.02
C ASN A 215 -0.24 0.74 -5.63
N ASP A 216 -1.37 1.47 -5.74
CA ASP A 216 -2.71 0.93 -5.49
C ASP A 216 -3.35 0.30 -6.73
N ILE A 217 -2.89 0.67 -7.93
CA ILE A 217 -3.47 0.17 -9.19
C ILE A 217 -3.60 -1.37 -9.20
N PRO A 218 -2.60 -2.14 -8.74
CA PRO A 218 -2.73 -3.59 -8.70
C PRO A 218 -3.88 -4.08 -7.79
N MET A 219 -4.13 -3.44 -6.63
CA MET A 219 -5.23 -3.87 -5.76
C MET A 219 -6.60 -3.41 -6.27
N LEU A 220 -6.69 -2.23 -6.90
CA LEU A 220 -7.93 -1.76 -7.52
C LEU A 220 -8.36 -2.72 -8.64
N ARG A 221 -7.42 -3.17 -9.49
CA ARG A 221 -7.67 -4.14 -10.56
C ARG A 221 -7.93 -5.56 -10.08
N ALA A 222 -7.46 -5.92 -8.88
CA ALA A 222 -7.66 -7.24 -8.29
C ALA A 222 -9.01 -7.38 -7.57
N ALA A 223 -9.66 -6.27 -7.27
CA ALA A 223 -10.94 -6.20 -6.57
C ALA A 223 -12.11 -6.59 -7.47
N ASP A 224 -13.24 -6.96 -6.85
CA ASP A 224 -14.52 -7.04 -7.55
C ASP A 224 -15.06 -5.62 -7.80
N ILE A 225 -14.73 -4.65 -6.90
CA ILE A 225 -15.02 -3.23 -7.09
C ILE A 225 -13.84 -2.42 -6.53
N GLY A 226 -13.07 -1.79 -7.39
CA GLY A 226 -12.00 -0.87 -7.04
C GLY A 226 -12.44 0.59 -7.05
N TYR A 227 -12.22 1.30 -5.96
CA TYR A 227 -12.54 2.73 -5.83
C TYR A 227 -11.26 3.57 -5.78
N ALA A 228 -11.19 4.58 -6.64
CA ALA A 228 -10.25 5.70 -6.46
C ALA A 228 -10.92 6.80 -5.61
N VAL A 229 -10.20 7.36 -4.65
CA VAL A 229 -10.70 8.54 -3.91
C VAL A 229 -10.64 9.80 -4.80
N ALA A 230 -11.45 10.84 -4.49
CA ALA A 230 -11.51 12.05 -5.31
C ALA A 230 -10.16 12.77 -5.47
N ASN A 231 -9.26 12.65 -4.48
CA ASN A 231 -7.90 13.19 -4.53
C ASN A 231 -6.87 12.27 -5.19
N ALA A 232 -7.27 11.11 -5.70
CA ALA A 232 -6.38 10.20 -6.40
C ALA A 232 -5.83 10.82 -7.69
N THR A 233 -4.69 10.31 -8.17
CA THR A 233 -4.10 10.71 -9.45
C THR A 233 -4.98 10.24 -10.62
N ASP A 234 -4.83 10.89 -11.79
CA ASP A 234 -5.71 10.61 -12.94
C ASP A 234 -5.54 9.19 -13.49
N ASP A 235 -4.33 8.65 -13.45
CA ASP A 235 -4.03 7.28 -13.84
C ASP A 235 -4.67 6.24 -12.88
N VAL A 236 -4.73 6.54 -11.59
CA VAL A 236 -5.44 5.71 -10.61
C VAL A 236 -6.95 5.75 -10.81
N LYS A 237 -7.52 6.96 -11.04
CA LYS A 237 -8.94 7.11 -11.39
C LYS A 237 -9.30 6.34 -12.66
N ALA A 238 -8.44 6.40 -13.67
CA ALA A 238 -8.64 5.65 -14.92
C ALA A 238 -8.52 4.12 -14.76
N ALA A 239 -7.81 3.65 -13.73
CA ALA A 239 -7.62 2.23 -13.44
C ALA A 239 -8.68 1.64 -12.49
N SER A 240 -9.53 2.48 -11.88
CA SER A 240 -10.57 2.09 -10.93
C SER A 240 -11.93 1.89 -11.62
N ASP A 241 -12.82 1.09 -11.00
CA ASP A 241 -14.22 0.92 -11.46
C ASP A 241 -15.07 2.13 -11.11
N ARG A 242 -14.73 2.81 -9.99
CA ARG A 242 -15.48 3.95 -9.46
C ARG A 242 -14.55 4.98 -8.85
N VAL A 243 -14.99 6.24 -8.88
CA VAL A 243 -14.32 7.36 -8.23
C VAL A 243 -15.26 7.96 -7.20
N THR A 244 -14.80 8.13 -5.94
CA THR A 244 -15.60 8.79 -4.92
C THR A 244 -15.75 10.28 -5.22
N LYS A 245 -16.83 10.88 -4.76
CA LYS A 245 -17.03 12.34 -4.82
C LYS A 245 -16.25 13.04 -3.72
N ARG A 246 -15.98 12.34 -2.63
CA ARG A 246 -15.28 12.83 -1.44
C ARG A 246 -13.79 12.48 -1.50
N LYS A 247 -12.99 13.39 -0.93
CA LYS A 247 -11.56 13.17 -0.69
C LYS A 247 -11.37 12.31 0.57
N ASN A 248 -10.17 11.79 0.77
CA ASN A 248 -9.77 11.05 1.97
C ASN A 248 -10.17 11.76 3.28
N ALA A 249 -9.91 13.07 3.37
CA ALA A 249 -10.21 13.88 4.54
C ALA A 249 -11.72 14.20 4.73
N GLU A 250 -12.55 13.91 3.74
CA GLU A 250 -13.98 14.26 3.68
C GLU A 250 -14.89 13.03 3.84
N GLY A 251 -14.33 11.86 4.15
CA GLY A 251 -15.11 10.64 4.34
C GLY A 251 -15.29 9.82 3.06
N ALA A 252 -14.24 9.68 2.23
CA ALA A 252 -14.28 8.86 1.01
C ALA A 252 -14.60 7.38 1.32
N VAL A 253 -13.97 6.78 2.34
CA VAL A 253 -14.26 5.39 2.73
C VAL A 253 -15.69 5.24 3.25
N ALA A 254 -16.22 6.25 3.94
CA ALA A 254 -17.62 6.26 4.35
C ALA A 254 -18.58 6.32 3.16
N GLU A 255 -18.22 7.01 2.08
CA GLU A 255 -18.98 6.99 0.82
C GLU A 255 -18.98 5.59 0.21
N VAL A 256 -17.81 4.94 0.12
CA VAL A 256 -17.68 3.57 -0.40
C VAL A 256 -18.56 2.58 0.38
N ILE A 257 -18.53 2.63 1.71
CA ILE A 257 -19.36 1.75 2.56
C ILE A 257 -20.85 1.96 2.29
N ARG A 258 -21.32 3.20 2.13
CA ARG A 258 -22.74 3.48 1.78
C ARG A 258 -23.11 2.97 0.38
N ASP A 259 -22.20 3.11 -0.58
CA ASP A 259 -22.42 2.61 -1.94
C ASP A 259 -22.53 1.08 -1.97
N VAL A 260 -21.68 0.39 -1.20
CA VAL A 260 -21.73 -1.08 -1.04
C VAL A 260 -23.02 -1.50 -0.37
N GLU A 261 -23.43 -0.84 0.72
CA GLU A 261 -24.70 -1.10 1.41
C GLU A 261 -25.90 -0.98 0.48
N ALA A 262 -25.96 0.10 -0.29
CA ALA A 262 -27.01 0.34 -1.26
C ALA A 262 -27.07 -0.72 -2.38
N ALA A 263 -25.92 -1.29 -2.77
CA ALA A 263 -25.83 -2.35 -3.77
C ALA A 263 -26.29 -3.71 -3.23
N LEU A 264 -25.99 -4.01 -1.95
CA LEU A 264 -26.39 -5.26 -1.29
C LEU A 264 -27.88 -5.30 -0.90
N SER A 265 -28.52 -4.13 -0.78
CA SER A 265 -29.93 -3.99 -0.39
C SER A 265 -30.90 -4.07 -1.56
N ARG A 266 -30.40 -4.25 -2.80
CA ARG A 266 -31.19 -4.42 -4.04
C ARG A 266 -31.40 -5.87 -4.38
#